data_e7a1b59542f898f4853f697cb8596335
#
_entry.id   e7a1b59542f898f4853f697cb8596335
#
_cell.length_a   1.000
_cell.length_b   1.000
_cell.length_c   1.000
_cell.angle_alpha   90.00
_cell.angle_beta   90.00
_cell.angle_gamma   90.00
#
_symmetry.space_group_name_H-M   'P 1'
#
loop_
_entity.id
_entity.type
_entity.pdbx_description
1 polymer ?
#
loop_
_entity_poly.entity_id
_entity_poly.type
_entity_poly.pdbx_seq_one_letter_code
_entity_poly.pdbx_strand_id
1 'polypeptide(L)'
;MTEFDINTQVRLDETLLVEDDPIICLRLQRLLARMHSAPVRTTTADSLQAARGILETDDFGLVLVDIGLPDGSGIDLIGWLQHQRPALPCVVVSSWGHEQIVLEALKAGAIGYLLKERDDEELGAALQSIQRGGAPIDPAGAR
;
A
#
# COMPACT_ATOMS: atom_id res chain seq x y z
N MET A 1 -18.69 14.71 7.49
CA MET A 1 -18.10 14.63 7.49
C MET A 1 -17.36 14.67 7.26
N THR A 2 -16.85 14.62 7.02
CA THR A 2 -16.10 14.58 6.87
C THR A 2 -15.40 14.41 6.91
N GLU A 3 -15.56 14.46 6.93
CA GLU A 3 -14.82 14.42 6.84
C GLU A 3 -13.63 14.08 6.90
N PHE A 4 -13.30 14.64 6.41
CA PHE A 4 -11.91 14.23 6.34
C PHE A 4 -11.15 14.97 7.41
N ASP A 5 -10.69 14.22 8.34
CA ASP A 5 -10.02 14.75 9.50
C ASP A 5 -8.52 14.83 9.23
N ILE A 6 -7.92 16.00 9.40
CA ILE A 6 -6.48 16.17 9.18
C ILE A 6 -5.65 15.38 10.19
N ASN A 7 -6.26 14.96 11.29
CA ASN A 7 -5.58 14.16 12.30
C ASN A 7 -5.77 12.67 12.09
N THR A 8 -6.51 12.29 11.04
CA THR A 8 -6.74 10.89 10.76
C THR A 8 -5.43 10.22 10.38
N GLN A 9 -5.13 9.14 11.07
CA GLN A 9 -3.94 8.33 10.80
C GLN A 9 -4.33 7.05 10.09
N VAL A 10 -3.44 6.59 9.22
CA VAL A 10 -3.61 5.31 8.55
C VAL A 10 -3.06 4.23 9.46
N ARG A 11 -3.84 3.18 9.68
CA ARG A 11 -3.45 2.10 10.58
C ARG A 11 -2.62 1.07 9.81
N LEU A 12 -1.36 0.98 10.18
CA LEU A 12 -0.45 0.03 9.55
C LEU A 12 -0.30 -1.26 10.35
N ASP A 13 -0.94 -1.34 11.51
CA ASP A 13 -0.88 -2.53 12.35
C ASP A 13 -1.72 -3.70 11.80
N GLU A 14 -2.55 -3.43 10.82
CA GLU A 14 -3.28 -4.46 10.08
C GLU A 14 -3.21 -4.13 8.60
N THR A 15 -2.21 -4.70 7.94
CA THR A 15 -1.90 -4.37 6.55
C THR A 15 -2.05 -5.61 5.67
N LEU A 16 -2.67 -5.43 4.52
CA LEU A 16 -2.70 -6.46 3.48
C LEU A 16 -1.62 -6.14 2.46
N LEU A 17 -0.73 -7.09 2.22
CA LEU A 17 0.30 -6.99 1.19
C LEU A 17 -0.13 -7.82 -0.01
N VAL A 18 -0.38 -7.17 -1.13
CA VAL A 18 -0.73 -7.86 -2.37
C VAL A 18 0.52 -7.87 -3.25
N GLU A 19 1.28 -8.95 -3.17
CA GLU A 19 2.61 -9.04 -3.74
C GLU A 19 2.98 -10.50 -3.92
N ASP A 20 3.49 -10.87 -5.09
CA ASP A 20 3.86 -12.25 -5.35
C ASP A 20 5.34 -12.54 -5.13
N ASP A 21 6.15 -11.52 -4.85
CA ASP A 21 7.58 -11.70 -4.55
C ASP A 21 7.76 -11.88 -3.04
N PRO A 22 8.15 -13.08 -2.59
CA PRO A 22 8.28 -13.32 -1.15
C PRO A 22 9.38 -12.50 -0.49
N ILE A 23 10.39 -12.08 -1.24
CA ILE A 23 11.46 -11.25 -0.67
C ILE A 23 10.93 -9.88 -0.33
N ILE A 24 10.15 -9.29 -1.21
CA ILE A 24 9.53 -7.99 -0.97
C ILE A 24 8.54 -8.10 0.19
N CYS A 25 7.74 -9.15 0.23
CA CYS A 25 6.81 -9.37 1.33
C CYS A 25 7.54 -9.41 2.67
N LEU A 26 8.60 -10.19 2.76
CA LEU A 26 9.35 -10.32 4.01
C LEU A 26 9.95 -8.98 4.43
N ARG A 27 10.47 -8.25 3.47
CA ARG A 27 11.09 -6.95 3.72
C ARG A 27 10.08 -5.96 4.29
N LEU A 28 8.92 -5.87 3.65
CA LEU A 28 7.87 -4.94 4.10
C LEU A 28 7.30 -5.38 5.45
N GLN A 29 7.14 -6.67 5.67
CA GLN A 29 6.69 -7.17 6.97
C GLN A 29 7.63 -6.76 8.09
N ARG A 30 8.93 -6.86 7.85
CA ARG A 30 9.93 -6.46 8.85
C ARG A 30 9.87 -4.97 9.14
N LEU A 31 9.72 -4.16 8.10
CA LEU A 31 9.65 -2.71 8.28
C LEU A 31 8.40 -2.31 9.05
N LEU A 32 7.26 -2.93 8.75
CA LEU A 32 6.03 -2.66 9.46
C LEU A 32 6.14 -3.06 10.93
N ALA A 33 6.76 -4.20 11.20
CA ALA A 33 6.93 -4.67 12.57
C ALA A 33 7.80 -3.72 13.39
N ARG A 34 8.84 -3.14 12.76
CA ARG A 34 9.73 -2.22 13.47
C ARG A 34 9.06 -0.91 13.87
N MET A 35 8.00 -0.55 13.20
CA MET A 35 7.30 0.72 13.45
C MET A 35 6.40 0.67 14.68
N HIS A 36 6.15 -0.52 15.20
CA HIS A 36 5.15 -0.69 16.25
C HIS A 36 5.77 -1.37 17.47
N SER A 37 5.35 -0.90 18.65
CA SER A 37 5.73 -1.56 19.91
C SER A 37 4.82 -2.73 20.23
N ALA A 38 3.63 -2.77 19.64
CA ALA A 38 2.68 -3.87 19.81
C ALA A 38 2.71 -4.77 18.57
N PRO A 39 2.22 -6.00 18.67
CA PRO A 39 2.19 -6.90 17.52
C PRO A 39 1.39 -6.32 16.36
N VAL A 40 1.85 -6.59 15.15
CA VAL A 40 1.17 -6.18 13.93
C VAL A 40 0.69 -7.42 13.19
N ARG A 41 -0.43 -7.30 12.49
CA ARG A 41 -0.92 -8.35 11.62
C ARG A 41 -0.67 -7.95 10.18
N THR A 42 0.17 -8.69 9.50
CA THR A 42 0.42 -8.50 8.08
C THR A 42 -0.05 -9.74 7.35
N THR A 43 -1.02 -9.57 6.49
CA THR A 43 -1.55 -10.67 5.68
C THR A 43 -1.04 -10.49 4.26
N THR A 44 -0.70 -11.59 3.58
CA THR A 44 -0.20 -11.52 2.21
C THR A 44 -1.16 -12.20 1.27
N ALA A 45 -1.25 -11.65 0.06
CA ALA A 45 -1.98 -12.23 -1.05
C ALA A 45 -1.06 -12.17 -2.27
N ASP A 46 -0.94 -13.27 -3.01
CA ASP A 46 -0.02 -13.34 -4.13
C ASP A 46 -0.70 -13.11 -5.48
N SER A 47 -1.96 -12.72 -5.47
CA SER A 47 -2.73 -12.48 -6.70
C SER A 47 -3.89 -11.55 -6.40
N LEU A 48 -4.49 -11.04 -7.47
CA LEU A 48 -5.70 -10.23 -7.35
C LEU A 48 -6.85 -11.04 -6.78
N GLN A 49 -6.99 -12.27 -7.26
CA GLN A 49 -8.08 -13.13 -6.80
C GLN A 49 -7.96 -13.43 -5.31
N ALA A 50 -6.75 -13.74 -4.85
CA ALA A 50 -6.52 -14.02 -3.43
C ALA A 50 -6.83 -12.78 -2.60
N ALA A 51 -6.40 -11.61 -3.07
CA ALA A 51 -6.65 -10.36 -2.36
C ALA A 51 -8.13 -10.07 -2.22
N ARG A 52 -8.89 -10.24 -3.30
CA ARG A 52 -10.33 -9.99 -3.25
C ARG A 52 -11.03 -10.92 -2.28
N GLY A 53 -10.63 -12.19 -2.27
CA GLY A 53 -11.21 -13.15 -1.33
C GLY A 53 -10.97 -12.77 0.11
N ILE A 54 -9.75 -12.35 0.43
CA ILE A 54 -9.40 -11.92 1.78
C ILE A 54 -10.18 -10.66 2.17
N LEU A 55 -10.29 -9.72 1.24
CA LEU A 55 -10.98 -8.45 1.50
C LEU A 55 -12.48 -8.60 1.67
N GLU A 56 -13.06 -9.71 1.21
CA GLU A 56 -14.48 -9.97 1.43
C GLU A 56 -14.80 -10.28 2.88
N THR A 57 -13.85 -10.79 3.63
CA THR A 57 -14.11 -11.26 5.00
C THR A 57 -13.32 -10.52 6.07
N ASP A 58 -12.21 -9.90 5.71
CA ASP A 58 -11.30 -9.30 6.69
C ASP A 58 -11.21 -7.79 6.51
N ASP A 59 -10.98 -7.11 7.62
CA ASP A 59 -10.74 -5.68 7.63
C ASP A 59 -9.26 -5.38 7.78
N PHE A 60 -8.81 -4.30 7.13
CA PHE A 60 -7.43 -3.83 7.19
C PHE A 60 -7.41 -2.32 7.34
N GLY A 61 -6.27 -1.82 7.78
CA GLY A 61 -6.06 -0.38 7.84
C GLY A 61 -5.35 0.16 6.61
N LEU A 62 -4.71 -0.72 5.84
CA LEU A 62 -3.93 -0.33 4.66
C LEU A 62 -3.77 -1.52 3.73
N VAL A 63 -3.79 -1.24 2.43
CA VAL A 63 -3.44 -2.22 1.40
C VAL A 63 -2.21 -1.72 0.66
N LEU A 64 -1.15 -2.52 0.66
CA LEU A 64 0.02 -2.28 -0.18
C LEU A 64 -0.09 -3.22 -1.37
N VAL A 65 -0.12 -2.69 -2.57
CA VAL A 65 -0.39 -3.52 -3.74
C VAL A 65 0.66 -3.32 -4.82
N ASP A 66 1.25 -4.43 -5.28
CA ASP A 66 2.15 -4.43 -6.41
C ASP A 66 1.36 -4.21 -7.69
N ILE A 67 1.95 -3.50 -8.63
CA ILE A 67 1.31 -3.24 -9.92
C ILE A 67 1.25 -4.51 -10.77
N GLY A 68 2.35 -5.26 -10.83
CA GLY A 68 2.41 -6.44 -11.68
C GLY A 68 2.15 -7.72 -10.91
N LEU A 69 0.98 -8.30 -11.08
CA LEU A 69 0.59 -9.54 -10.42
C LEU A 69 0.33 -10.62 -11.46
N PRO A 70 0.38 -11.90 -11.07
CA PRO A 70 0.25 -12.97 -12.07
C PRO A 70 -1.09 -12.96 -12.80
N ASP A 71 -2.15 -12.46 -12.17
CA ASP A 71 -3.49 -12.49 -12.78
C ASP A 71 -4.01 -11.10 -13.15
N GLY A 72 -3.13 -10.10 -13.20
CA GLY A 72 -3.54 -8.78 -13.69
C GLY A 72 -2.79 -7.64 -13.04
N SER A 73 -3.29 -6.44 -13.25
CA SER A 73 -2.69 -5.23 -12.72
C SER A 73 -3.24 -4.89 -11.36
N GLY A 74 -2.35 -4.47 -10.46
CA GLY A 74 -2.77 -3.96 -9.15
C GLY A 74 -3.66 -2.74 -9.25
N ILE A 75 -3.60 -2.01 -10.38
CA ILE A 75 -4.49 -0.87 -10.60
C ILE A 75 -5.96 -1.32 -10.63
N ASP A 76 -6.21 -2.51 -11.17
CA ASP A 76 -7.58 -3.05 -11.17
C ASP A 76 -8.10 -3.26 -9.77
N LEU A 77 -7.24 -3.73 -8.87
CA LEU A 77 -7.64 -3.90 -7.48
C LEU A 77 -7.92 -2.56 -6.81
N ILE A 78 -7.10 -1.56 -7.11
CA ILE A 78 -7.30 -0.21 -6.55
C ILE A 78 -8.65 0.34 -6.98
N GLY A 79 -8.97 0.22 -8.26
CA GLY A 79 -10.27 0.66 -8.76
C GLY A 79 -11.42 -0.08 -8.12
N TRP A 80 -11.27 -1.39 -7.94
CA TRP A 80 -12.28 -2.21 -7.29
C TRP A 80 -12.48 -1.76 -5.84
N LEU A 81 -11.39 -1.47 -5.12
CA LEU A 81 -11.47 -1.02 -3.74
C LEU A 81 -12.13 0.35 -3.61
N GLN A 82 -11.92 1.23 -4.59
CA GLN A 82 -12.58 2.53 -4.58
C GLN A 82 -14.10 2.40 -4.56
N HIS A 83 -14.63 1.39 -5.21
CA HIS A 83 -16.06 1.13 -5.20
C HIS A 83 -16.52 0.34 -3.98
N GLN A 84 -15.73 -0.65 -3.55
CA GLN A 84 -16.14 -1.56 -2.49
C GLN A 84 -15.77 -1.07 -1.10
N ARG A 85 -14.63 -0.43 -0.96
CA ARG A 85 -14.09 -0.01 0.31
C ARG A 85 -13.41 1.35 0.16
N PRO A 86 -14.17 2.43 -0.16
CA PRO A 86 -13.53 3.73 -0.44
C PRO A 86 -12.75 4.31 0.72
N ALA A 87 -13.05 3.88 1.96
CA ALA A 87 -12.32 4.38 3.12
C ALA A 87 -11.02 3.63 3.39
N LEU A 88 -10.77 2.52 2.69
CA LEU A 88 -9.56 1.73 2.90
C LEU A 88 -8.44 2.28 2.02
N PRO A 89 -7.38 2.85 2.61
CA PRO A 89 -6.30 3.42 1.82
C PRO A 89 -5.46 2.35 1.12
N CYS A 90 -5.07 2.66 -0.11
CA CYS A 90 -4.20 1.81 -0.92
C CYS A 90 -2.94 2.56 -1.28
N VAL A 91 -1.80 1.87 -1.22
CA VAL A 91 -0.51 2.40 -1.64
C VAL A 91 0.09 1.42 -2.63
N VAL A 92 0.59 1.94 -3.74
CA VAL A 92 1.20 1.11 -4.78
C VAL A 92 2.65 0.82 -4.44
N VAL A 93 3.07 -0.43 -4.65
CA VAL A 93 4.46 -0.81 -4.56
C VAL A 93 4.96 -1.03 -5.99
N SER A 94 5.99 -0.30 -6.39
CA SER A 94 6.41 -0.23 -7.78
C SER A 94 7.93 -0.25 -7.90
N SER A 95 8.43 -0.38 -9.13
CA SER A 95 9.85 -0.31 -9.43
C SER A 95 10.16 0.92 -10.24
N TRP A 96 11.46 1.28 -10.31
CA TRP A 96 11.93 2.36 -11.17
C TRP A 96 11.47 2.13 -12.61
N GLY A 97 11.13 3.20 -13.29
CA GLY A 97 10.71 3.11 -14.68
C GLY A 97 9.21 2.96 -14.86
N HIS A 98 8.46 2.93 -13.79
CA HIS A 98 7.00 2.74 -13.84
C HIS A 98 6.24 4.01 -13.50
N GLU A 99 6.84 5.19 -13.75
CA GLU A 99 6.23 6.46 -13.34
C GLU A 99 4.86 6.68 -13.94
N GLN A 100 4.69 6.31 -15.21
CA GLN A 100 3.41 6.48 -15.88
C GLN A 100 2.34 5.60 -15.24
N ILE A 101 2.72 4.38 -14.89
CA ILE A 101 1.78 3.45 -14.27
C ILE A 101 1.42 3.91 -12.86
N VAL A 102 2.41 4.47 -12.13
CA VAL A 102 2.15 5.03 -10.80
C VAL A 102 1.14 6.15 -10.89
N LEU A 103 1.26 7.03 -11.90
CA LEU A 103 0.27 8.09 -12.09
C LEU A 103 -1.13 7.53 -12.33
N GLU A 104 -1.24 6.46 -13.11
CA GLU A 104 -2.52 5.81 -13.35
C GLU A 104 -3.09 5.25 -12.05
N ALA A 105 -2.23 4.67 -11.21
CA ALA A 105 -2.66 4.13 -9.92
C ALA A 105 -3.18 5.23 -9.00
N LEU A 106 -2.49 6.37 -8.98
CA LEU A 106 -2.93 7.50 -8.17
C LEU A 106 -4.28 8.02 -8.66
N LYS A 107 -4.47 8.08 -9.97
CA LYS A 107 -5.76 8.47 -10.54
C LYS A 107 -6.86 7.47 -10.21
N ALA A 108 -6.51 6.20 -10.08
CA ALA A 108 -7.47 5.16 -9.73
C ALA A 108 -7.85 5.19 -8.25
N GLY A 109 -7.08 5.89 -7.41
CA GLY A 109 -7.43 6.06 -6.02
C GLY A 109 -6.33 5.74 -5.02
N ALA A 110 -5.14 5.33 -5.47
CA ALA A 110 -4.03 5.11 -4.54
C ALA A 110 -3.64 6.44 -3.89
N ILE A 111 -3.31 6.39 -2.60
CA ILE A 111 -2.92 7.60 -1.87
C ILE A 111 -1.42 7.89 -1.98
N GLY A 112 -0.64 6.95 -2.52
CA GLY A 112 0.78 7.14 -2.67
C GLY A 112 1.42 5.89 -3.26
N TYR A 113 2.76 5.87 -3.24
CA TYR A 113 3.49 4.74 -3.80
C TYR A 113 4.80 4.53 -3.04
N LEU A 114 5.32 3.31 -3.10
CA LEU A 114 6.63 2.94 -2.58
C LEU A 114 7.45 2.37 -3.73
N LEU A 115 8.73 2.73 -3.77
CA LEU A 115 9.64 2.20 -4.79
C LEU A 115 10.46 1.06 -4.19
N LYS A 116 10.41 -0.10 -4.82
CA LYS A 116 11.07 -1.31 -4.33
C LYS A 116 12.59 -1.14 -4.23
N GLU A 117 13.17 -0.28 -5.06
CA GLU A 117 14.62 -0.06 -5.09
C GLU A 117 15.14 0.84 -3.98
N ARG A 118 14.25 1.50 -3.24
CA ARG A 118 14.68 2.31 -2.11
C ARG A 118 15.25 1.40 -1.01
N ASP A 119 16.17 1.94 -0.22
CA ASP A 119 16.68 1.17 0.91
C ASP A 119 15.67 1.13 2.05
N ASP A 120 15.99 0.33 3.06
CA ASP A 120 15.06 0.13 4.18
C ASP A 120 14.78 1.40 4.96
N GLU A 121 15.78 2.27 5.07
CA GLU A 121 15.60 3.53 5.78
C GLU A 121 14.59 4.42 5.05
N GLU A 122 14.73 4.50 3.74
CA GLU A 122 13.82 5.29 2.91
C GLU A 122 12.42 4.71 2.91
N LEU A 123 12.30 3.39 2.78
CA LEU A 123 10.99 2.74 2.81
C LEU A 123 10.33 2.89 4.18
N GLY A 124 11.11 2.77 5.25
CA GLY A 124 10.59 2.98 6.60
C GLY A 124 10.08 4.38 6.80
N ALA A 125 10.82 5.38 6.30
CA ALA A 125 10.37 6.77 6.39
C ALA A 125 9.08 6.99 5.60
N ALA A 126 8.96 6.37 4.42
CA ALA A 126 7.74 6.48 3.62
C ALA A 126 6.55 5.85 4.34
N LEU A 127 6.75 4.69 4.96
CA LEU A 127 5.68 4.05 5.72
C LEU A 127 5.25 4.89 6.90
N GLN A 128 6.19 5.53 7.59
CA GLN A 128 5.86 6.44 8.69
C GLN A 128 5.05 7.64 8.18
N SER A 129 5.40 8.15 7.02
CA SER A 129 4.66 9.24 6.40
C SER A 129 3.22 8.82 6.11
N ILE A 130 3.02 7.62 5.58
CA ILE A 130 1.69 7.07 5.35
C ILE A 130 0.91 6.99 6.66
N GLN A 131 1.56 6.50 7.71
CA GLN A 131 0.91 6.33 9.01
C GLN A 131 0.39 7.65 9.55
N ARG A 132 1.11 8.73 9.31
CA ARG A 132 0.70 10.07 9.75
C ARG A 132 -0.38 10.69 8.87
N GLY A 133 -0.79 9.99 7.82
CA GLY A 133 -1.78 10.51 6.90
C GLY A 133 -1.20 11.25 5.71
N GLY A 134 0.13 11.26 5.56
CA GLY A 134 0.77 11.89 4.44
C GLY A 134 0.96 10.92 3.29
N ALA A 135 0.94 11.42 2.06
CA ALA A 135 1.23 10.60 0.90
C ALA A 135 2.73 10.38 0.80
N PRO A 136 3.20 9.16 0.50
CA PRO A 136 4.63 8.90 0.36
C PRO A 136 5.11 9.33 -1.02
N ILE A 137 5.17 10.62 -1.23
CA ILE A 137 5.63 11.19 -2.50
C ILE A 137 7.14 11.29 -2.47
N ASP A 138 7.79 10.82 -3.53
CA ASP A 138 9.22 10.97 -3.68
C ASP A 138 9.54 12.47 -3.73
N PRO A 139 10.39 12.99 -2.84
CA PRO A 139 10.68 14.42 -2.85
C PRO A 139 11.19 14.92 -4.19
N ALA A 140 11.96 14.12 -4.92
CA ALA A 140 12.42 14.50 -6.24
C ALA A 140 11.28 14.60 -7.24
N GLY A 141 10.26 13.78 -7.08
CA GLY A 141 9.09 13.80 -7.95
C GLY A 141 8.04 14.81 -7.54
N ALA A 142 8.11 15.30 -6.32
CA ALA A 142 7.10 16.22 -5.81
C ALA A 142 7.26 17.64 -6.33
N ARG A 143 8.37 17.90 -7.03
CA ARG A 143 8.62 19.24 -7.58
C ARG A 143 8.08 19.38 -9.00
#